data_46a985089dee40c0b7db90f7b6f38696
#
_entry.id   46a985089dee40c0b7db90f7b6f38696
#
_cell.length_a   1.000
_cell.length_b   1.000
_cell.length_c   1.000
_cell.angle_alpha   90.00
_cell.angle_beta   90.00
_cell.angle_gamma   90.00
#
_symmetry.space_group_name_H-M   'P 1'
#
loop_
_entity.id
_entity.type
_entity.pdbx_description
1 polymer ?
#
loop_
_entity_poly.entity_id
_entity_poly.type
_entity_poly.pdbx_seq_one_letter_code
_entity_poly.pdbx_strand_id
1 'polypeptide(L)'
;YRKILAITFTNKAAAEMKERVLEYLEVLSVGENKDGVLDWILKETELSEDQILSYAEKVKSSILHNYADLRISTIDKFTYNIVRTFSSDLGLAYNFDLEMDNYKIIQPVVANLLSKMSAKGGNLSEALVNFALQKAEEGKSTNIENDLEDFSRNLFNEDAIPFLNSNTISISSCLKVK
;
A
#
# COMPACT_ATOMS: atom_id res chain seq x y z
N TYR A 1 6.25 18.81 -17.50
CA TYR A 1 5.47 17.93 -16.64
C TYR A 1 6.10 16.53 -16.45
N ARG A 2 6.79 15.98 -17.45
CA ARG A 2 7.37 14.61 -17.41
C ARG A 2 8.39 14.36 -16.30
N LYS A 3 8.99 15.42 -15.75
CA LYS A 3 9.96 15.33 -14.63
C LYS A 3 9.34 15.69 -13.28
N ILE A 4 8.01 15.87 -13.22
CA ILE A 4 7.28 16.22 -12.01
C ILE A 4 6.55 14.97 -11.53
N LEU A 5 6.69 14.68 -10.24
CA LEU A 5 5.93 13.66 -9.53
C LEU A 5 5.11 14.34 -8.44
N ALA A 6 3.79 14.16 -8.48
CA ALA A 6 2.89 14.59 -7.42
C ALA A 6 2.29 13.36 -6.73
N ILE A 7 2.37 13.33 -5.41
CA ILE A 7 1.91 12.21 -4.59
C ILE A 7 0.81 12.67 -3.64
N THR A 8 -0.22 11.85 -3.51
CA THR A 8 -1.34 12.06 -2.61
C THR A 8 -1.71 10.75 -1.88
N PHE A 9 -2.59 10.84 -0.88
CA PHE A 9 -2.99 9.67 -0.10
C PHE A 9 -4.18 8.93 -0.72
N THR A 10 -5.08 9.61 -1.43
CA THR A 10 -6.31 8.99 -1.94
C THR A 10 -6.40 9.02 -3.46
N ASN A 11 -7.02 7.99 -4.03
CA ASN A 11 -7.27 7.94 -5.48
C ASN A 11 -8.17 9.10 -5.93
N LYS A 12 -9.13 9.53 -5.09
CA LYS A 12 -9.99 10.68 -5.38
C LYS A 12 -9.17 11.96 -5.52
N ALA A 13 -8.28 12.24 -4.57
CA ALA A 13 -7.41 13.42 -4.64
C ALA A 13 -6.48 13.38 -5.85
N ALA A 14 -5.94 12.19 -6.20
CA ALA A 14 -5.11 12.05 -7.39
C ALA A 14 -5.88 12.33 -8.69
N ALA A 15 -7.12 11.88 -8.78
CA ALA A 15 -8.01 12.16 -9.92
C ALA A 15 -8.33 13.66 -10.00
N GLU A 16 -8.74 14.26 -8.89
CA GLU A 16 -9.05 15.69 -8.79
C GLU A 16 -7.84 16.58 -9.18
N MET A 17 -6.64 16.23 -8.71
CA MET A 17 -5.42 16.96 -9.12
C MET A 17 -5.18 16.87 -10.63
N LYS A 18 -5.40 15.72 -11.25
CA LYS A 18 -5.26 15.58 -12.71
C LYS A 18 -6.26 16.39 -13.49
N GLU A 19 -7.53 16.37 -13.05
CA GLU A 19 -8.61 17.15 -13.65
C GLU A 19 -8.28 18.66 -13.55
N ARG A 20 -7.86 19.13 -12.39
CA ARG A 20 -7.49 20.53 -12.20
C ARG A 20 -6.32 20.98 -13.09
N VAL A 21 -5.28 20.13 -13.22
CA VAL A 21 -4.14 20.45 -14.11
C VAL A 21 -4.61 20.61 -15.56
N LEU A 22 -5.48 19.73 -16.04
CA LEU A 22 -6.02 19.82 -17.40
C LEU A 22 -6.95 21.01 -17.55
N GLU A 23 -7.80 21.30 -16.57
CA GLU A 23 -8.70 22.44 -16.55
C GLU A 23 -7.92 23.77 -16.61
N TYR A 24 -6.88 23.95 -15.78
CA TYR A 24 -6.05 25.15 -15.82
C TYR A 24 -5.31 25.30 -17.13
N LEU A 25 -4.81 24.22 -17.73
CA LEU A 25 -4.18 24.27 -19.03
C LEU A 25 -5.17 24.64 -20.15
N GLU A 26 -6.43 24.17 -20.06
CA GLU A 26 -7.50 24.54 -20.98
C GLU A 26 -7.77 26.04 -20.89
N VAL A 27 -8.06 26.53 -19.69
CA VAL A 27 -8.38 27.94 -19.43
C VAL A 27 -7.25 28.88 -19.85
N LEU A 28 -5.99 28.51 -19.51
CA LEU A 28 -4.82 29.27 -19.94
C LEU A 28 -4.63 29.26 -21.47
N SER A 29 -4.98 28.17 -22.16
CA SER A 29 -4.83 28.09 -23.62
C SER A 29 -5.75 29.05 -24.40
N VAL A 30 -6.86 29.46 -23.78
CA VAL A 30 -7.81 30.43 -24.35
C VAL A 30 -7.64 31.86 -23.79
N GLY A 31 -6.64 32.07 -22.95
CA GLY A 31 -6.33 33.42 -22.40
C GLY A 31 -7.21 33.82 -21.22
N GLU A 32 -7.91 32.86 -20.60
CA GLU A 32 -8.68 33.16 -19.39
C GLU A 32 -7.79 33.10 -18.13
N ASN A 33 -8.03 34.01 -17.20
CA ASN A 33 -7.29 34.06 -15.92
C ASN A 33 -8.12 33.51 -14.77
N LYS A 34 -8.25 32.18 -14.72
CA LYS A 34 -8.92 31.49 -13.61
C LYS A 34 -8.04 31.52 -12.35
N ASP A 35 -8.62 31.92 -11.22
CA ASP A 35 -7.99 31.97 -9.91
C ASP A 35 -6.65 32.79 -9.88
N GLY A 36 -6.44 33.69 -10.84
CA GLY A 36 -5.22 34.48 -10.91
C GLY A 36 -3.96 33.74 -11.37
N VAL A 37 -4.11 32.53 -11.93
CA VAL A 37 -2.98 31.69 -12.33
C VAL A 37 -2.17 32.33 -13.48
N LEU A 38 -2.82 32.96 -14.43
CA LEU A 38 -2.13 33.65 -15.52
C LEU A 38 -1.28 34.82 -14.98
N ASP A 39 -1.84 35.66 -14.09
CA ASP A 39 -1.11 36.76 -13.47
C ASP A 39 0.08 36.26 -12.65
N TRP A 40 -0.12 35.14 -11.92
CA TRP A 40 0.95 34.52 -11.15
C TRP A 40 2.09 34.04 -12.06
N ILE A 41 1.78 33.35 -13.17
CA ILE A 41 2.81 32.90 -14.13
C ILE A 41 3.55 34.08 -14.75
N LEU A 42 2.82 35.13 -15.17
CA LEU A 42 3.43 36.34 -15.73
C LEU A 42 4.38 37.01 -14.74
N LYS A 43 4.05 36.97 -13.45
CA LYS A 43 4.89 37.54 -12.39
C LYS A 43 6.13 36.72 -12.08
N GLU A 44 6.00 35.37 -12.11
CA GLU A 44 7.08 34.44 -11.73
C GLU A 44 7.97 34.07 -12.92
N THR A 45 7.58 34.43 -14.14
CA THR A 45 8.34 34.07 -15.34
C THR A 45 8.57 35.29 -16.21
N GLU A 46 9.57 35.23 -17.08
CA GLU A 46 9.84 36.28 -18.09
C GLU A 46 9.05 36.03 -19.40
N LEU A 47 8.02 35.18 -19.38
CA LEU A 47 7.24 34.81 -20.54
C LEU A 47 6.18 35.88 -20.82
N SER A 48 5.93 36.15 -22.12
CA SER A 48 4.78 36.94 -22.54
C SER A 48 3.48 36.11 -22.44
N GLU A 49 2.35 36.81 -22.37
CA GLU A 49 1.03 36.16 -22.37
C GLU A 49 0.86 35.22 -23.55
N ASP A 50 1.17 35.63 -24.78
CA ASP A 50 1.08 34.80 -25.99
C ASP A 50 1.93 33.52 -25.89
N GLN A 51 3.10 33.62 -25.27
CA GLN A 51 3.96 32.46 -25.03
C GLN A 51 3.32 31.50 -24.02
N ILE A 52 2.72 32.01 -22.95
CA ILE A 52 2.05 31.18 -21.93
C ILE A 52 0.87 30.44 -22.57
N LEU A 53 0.03 31.11 -23.35
CA LEU A 53 -1.10 30.50 -24.06
C LEU A 53 -0.62 29.36 -24.98
N SER A 54 0.39 29.65 -25.82
CA SER A 54 0.96 28.66 -26.73
C SER A 54 1.56 27.45 -25.97
N TYR A 55 2.24 27.69 -24.85
CA TYR A 55 2.79 26.61 -24.04
C TYR A 55 1.69 25.80 -23.34
N ALA A 56 0.65 26.44 -22.83
CA ALA A 56 -0.48 25.75 -22.19
C ALA A 56 -1.15 24.78 -23.18
N GLU A 57 -1.42 25.21 -24.41
CA GLU A 57 -2.00 24.35 -25.45
C GLU A 57 -1.08 23.17 -25.82
N LYS A 58 0.22 23.43 -26.03
CA LYS A 58 1.19 22.38 -26.32
C LYS A 58 1.32 21.36 -25.20
N VAL A 59 1.38 21.83 -23.95
CA VAL A 59 1.48 20.94 -22.76
C VAL A 59 0.22 20.14 -22.61
N LYS A 60 -0.97 20.77 -22.73
CA LYS A 60 -2.27 20.07 -22.69
C LYS A 60 -2.34 18.97 -23.73
N SER A 61 -2.06 19.29 -25.00
CA SER A 61 -2.04 18.31 -26.08
C SER A 61 -1.03 17.17 -25.81
N SER A 62 0.17 17.50 -25.33
CA SER A 62 1.18 16.50 -24.99
C SER A 62 0.74 15.58 -23.86
N ILE A 63 0.05 16.09 -22.83
CA ILE A 63 -0.49 15.28 -21.73
C ILE A 63 -1.58 14.35 -22.24
N LEU A 64 -2.51 14.85 -23.07
CA LEU A 64 -3.61 14.03 -23.61
C LEU A 64 -3.09 12.88 -24.49
N HIS A 65 -2.03 13.11 -25.27
CA HIS A 65 -1.42 12.06 -26.09
C HIS A 65 -0.56 11.08 -25.26
N ASN A 66 0.00 11.53 -24.12
CA ASN A 66 0.89 10.74 -23.28
C ASN A 66 0.45 10.82 -21.82
N TYR A 67 -0.80 10.45 -21.57
CA TYR A 67 -1.43 10.61 -20.24
C TYR A 67 -0.70 9.85 -19.11
N ALA A 68 -0.03 8.76 -19.45
CA ALA A 68 0.78 7.99 -18.51
C ALA A 68 2.00 8.78 -17.97
N ASP A 69 2.48 9.79 -18.72
CA ASP A 69 3.59 10.64 -18.29
C ASP A 69 3.19 11.70 -17.26
N LEU A 70 1.88 11.94 -17.06
CA LEU A 70 1.35 12.78 -16.00
C LEU A 70 1.39 12.00 -14.68
N ARG A 71 2.52 12.08 -13.98
CA ARG A 71 2.80 11.29 -12.78
C ARG A 71 2.17 11.90 -11.54
N ILE A 72 0.85 11.84 -11.46
CA ILE A 72 0.07 12.16 -10.27
C ILE A 72 -0.56 10.85 -9.80
N SER A 73 -0.22 10.38 -8.60
CA SER A 73 -0.67 9.09 -8.08
C SER A 73 -0.74 9.07 -6.57
N THR A 74 -1.33 8.03 -6.01
CA THR A 74 -1.22 7.77 -4.57
C THR A 74 0.18 7.25 -4.22
N ILE A 75 0.55 7.40 -2.94
CA ILE A 75 1.82 6.88 -2.41
C ILE A 75 1.90 5.36 -2.61
N ASP A 76 0.81 4.63 -2.36
CA ASP A 76 0.77 3.18 -2.53
C ASP A 76 1.03 2.77 -3.98
N LYS A 77 0.38 3.44 -4.93
CA LYS A 77 0.58 3.17 -6.36
C LYS A 77 2.00 3.51 -6.81
N PHE A 78 2.58 4.58 -6.28
CA PHE A 78 3.95 4.95 -6.56
C PHE A 78 4.92 3.89 -6.03
N THR A 79 4.75 3.47 -4.76
CA THR A 79 5.56 2.43 -4.13
C THR A 79 5.43 1.10 -4.86
N TYR A 80 4.20 0.69 -5.21
CA TYR A 80 3.96 -0.51 -5.98
C TYR A 80 4.70 -0.50 -7.33
N ASN A 81 4.69 0.64 -8.04
CA ASN A 81 5.39 0.78 -9.30
C ASN A 81 6.91 0.66 -9.14
N ILE A 82 7.48 1.18 -8.03
CA ILE A 82 8.90 1.00 -7.71
C ILE A 82 9.20 -0.48 -7.50
N VAL A 83 8.47 -1.15 -6.61
CA VAL A 83 8.66 -2.58 -6.32
C VAL A 83 8.53 -3.41 -7.59
N ARG A 84 7.55 -3.10 -8.45
CA ARG A 84 7.35 -3.80 -9.72
C ARG A 84 8.52 -3.59 -10.70
N THR A 85 9.08 -2.39 -10.73
CA THR A 85 10.24 -2.09 -11.59
C THR A 85 11.47 -2.89 -11.17
N PHE A 86 11.66 -3.08 -9.87
CA PHE A 86 12.78 -3.82 -9.28
C PHE A 86 12.42 -5.26 -8.86
N SER A 87 11.31 -5.80 -9.36
CA SER A 87 10.81 -7.12 -8.95
C SER A 87 11.85 -8.24 -9.16
N SER A 88 12.59 -8.20 -10.26
CA SER A 88 13.67 -9.15 -10.55
C SER A 88 14.78 -9.09 -9.52
N ASP A 89 15.21 -7.90 -9.13
CA ASP A 89 16.28 -7.69 -8.15
C ASP A 89 15.85 -8.13 -6.73
N LEU A 90 14.53 -8.04 -6.47
CA LEU A 90 13.91 -8.48 -5.22
C LEU A 90 13.56 -9.99 -5.21
N GLY A 91 13.82 -10.72 -6.30
CA GLY A 91 13.48 -12.13 -6.42
C GLY A 91 11.96 -12.39 -6.52
N LEU A 92 11.18 -11.38 -6.90
CA LEU A 92 9.73 -11.50 -7.08
C LEU A 92 9.40 -11.91 -8.51
N ALA A 93 8.29 -12.65 -8.68
CA ALA A 93 7.76 -12.92 -10.01
C ALA A 93 7.33 -11.61 -10.69
N TYR A 94 7.50 -11.46 -11.99
CA TYR A 94 7.12 -10.25 -12.73
C TYR A 94 5.62 -9.91 -12.61
N ASN A 95 4.80 -10.93 -12.46
CA ASN A 95 3.33 -10.82 -12.31
C ASN A 95 2.88 -11.02 -10.86
N PHE A 96 3.67 -10.60 -9.87
CA PHE A 96 3.23 -10.66 -8.48
C PHE A 96 2.02 -9.74 -8.25
N ASP A 97 1.12 -10.18 -7.39
CA ASP A 97 0.01 -9.40 -6.87
C ASP A 97 0.32 -8.91 -5.47
N LEU A 98 -0.19 -7.73 -5.14
CA LEU A 98 -0.07 -7.14 -3.81
C LEU A 98 -1.40 -7.35 -3.07
N GLU A 99 -1.37 -8.18 -2.02
CA GLU A 99 -2.53 -8.33 -1.14
C GLU A 99 -2.37 -7.36 0.04
N MET A 100 -3.33 -6.46 0.20
CA MET A 100 -3.37 -5.47 1.27
C MET A 100 -4.21 -5.96 2.47
N ASP A 101 -5.00 -6.99 2.28
CA ASP A 101 -5.83 -7.59 3.32
C ASP A 101 -5.09 -8.74 3.98
N ASN A 102 -4.51 -8.48 5.15
CA ASN A 102 -3.78 -9.47 5.92
C ASN A 102 -4.65 -10.69 6.28
N TYR A 103 -5.97 -10.54 6.37
CA TYR A 103 -6.89 -11.64 6.65
C TYR A 103 -6.85 -12.73 5.59
N LYS A 104 -6.82 -12.33 4.33
CA LYS A 104 -6.74 -13.29 3.21
C LYS A 104 -5.46 -14.11 3.20
N ILE A 105 -4.40 -13.60 3.85
CA ILE A 105 -3.14 -14.32 4.01
C ILE A 105 -3.18 -15.20 5.26
N ILE A 106 -3.68 -14.67 6.38
CA ILE A 106 -3.69 -15.34 7.67
C ILE A 106 -4.60 -16.58 7.65
N GLN A 107 -5.83 -16.46 7.18
CA GLN A 107 -6.82 -17.55 7.20
C GLN A 107 -6.32 -18.87 6.57
N PRO A 108 -5.81 -18.90 5.33
CA PRO A 108 -5.33 -20.14 4.73
C PRO A 108 -4.08 -20.69 5.43
N VAL A 109 -3.25 -19.82 6.03
CA VAL A 109 -2.07 -20.23 6.79
C VAL A 109 -2.49 -20.92 8.10
N VAL A 110 -3.43 -20.35 8.85
CA VAL A 110 -3.98 -20.92 10.08
C VAL A 110 -4.70 -22.23 9.78
N ALA A 111 -5.55 -22.29 8.76
CA ALA A 111 -6.22 -23.52 8.33
C ALA A 111 -5.24 -24.63 7.96
N ASN A 112 -4.17 -24.30 7.21
CA ASN A 112 -3.10 -25.24 6.86
C ASN A 112 -2.32 -25.71 8.12
N LEU A 113 -2.03 -24.81 9.04
CA LEU A 113 -1.40 -25.14 10.32
C LEU A 113 -2.25 -26.15 11.09
N LEU A 114 -3.54 -25.88 11.29
CA LEU A 114 -4.47 -26.74 11.98
C LEU A 114 -4.63 -28.11 11.29
N SER A 115 -4.71 -28.13 9.96
CA SER A 115 -4.82 -29.39 9.19
C SER A 115 -3.59 -30.30 9.34
N LYS A 116 -2.39 -29.71 9.41
CA LYS A 116 -1.14 -30.45 9.61
C LYS A 116 -1.01 -31.01 11.03
N MET A 117 -1.61 -30.35 12.00
CA MET A 117 -1.55 -30.76 13.40
C MET A 117 -2.39 -32.01 13.65
N SER A 118 -3.58 -32.10 13.07
CA SER A 118 -4.49 -33.26 13.27
C SER A 118 -3.89 -34.58 12.76
N ALA A 119 -2.87 -34.52 11.89
CA ALA A 119 -2.33 -35.71 11.20
C ALA A 119 -1.12 -36.36 11.92
N LYS A 120 -0.38 -35.67 12.78
CA LYS A 120 0.93 -36.17 13.25
C LYS A 120 1.19 -36.16 14.75
N GLY A 121 0.37 -35.51 15.58
CA GLY A 121 0.74 -35.28 16.99
C GLY A 121 2.09 -34.58 17.10
N GLY A 122 2.37 -33.92 18.19
CA GLY A 122 3.64 -33.24 18.42
C GLY A 122 3.50 -32.09 19.43
N ASN A 123 4.62 -31.49 19.82
CA ASN A 123 4.65 -30.42 20.83
C ASN A 123 3.69 -29.28 20.54
N LEU A 124 3.46 -28.96 19.27
CA LEU A 124 2.54 -27.92 18.86
C LEU A 124 1.07 -28.31 19.07
N SER A 125 0.70 -29.57 18.72
CA SER A 125 -0.64 -30.11 18.96
C SER A 125 -0.95 -30.15 20.45
N GLU A 126 -0.01 -30.59 21.28
CA GLU A 126 -0.15 -30.61 22.73
C GLU A 126 -0.30 -29.20 23.32
N ALA A 127 0.50 -28.25 22.86
CA ALA A 127 0.40 -26.86 23.29
C ALA A 127 -0.98 -26.24 22.99
N LEU A 128 -1.53 -26.49 21.80
CA LEU A 128 -2.84 -25.95 21.42
C LEU A 128 -4.01 -26.66 22.11
N VAL A 129 -3.90 -27.99 22.36
CA VAL A 129 -4.88 -28.70 23.19
C VAL A 129 -4.88 -28.13 24.61
N ASN A 130 -3.70 -27.94 25.20
CA ASN A 130 -3.59 -27.34 26.53
C ASN A 130 -4.15 -25.91 26.59
N PHE A 131 -3.90 -25.11 25.56
CA PHE A 131 -4.48 -23.76 25.42
C PHE A 131 -6.02 -23.82 25.33
N ALA A 132 -6.57 -24.74 24.54
CA ALA A 132 -8.02 -24.93 24.45
C ALA A 132 -8.65 -25.36 25.77
N LEU A 133 -8.02 -26.27 26.50
CA LEU A 133 -8.48 -26.71 27.82
C LEU A 133 -8.46 -25.56 28.83
N GLN A 134 -7.38 -24.80 28.86
CA GLN A 134 -7.29 -23.61 29.73
C GLN A 134 -8.41 -22.62 29.45
N LYS A 135 -8.69 -22.32 28.17
CA LYS A 135 -9.80 -21.40 27.80
C LYS A 135 -11.16 -21.97 28.20
N ALA A 136 -11.36 -23.27 28.06
CA ALA A 136 -12.59 -23.93 28.51
C ALA A 136 -12.80 -23.81 30.02
N GLU A 137 -11.73 -24.00 30.80
CA GLU A 137 -11.75 -23.83 32.25
C GLU A 137 -12.06 -22.37 32.68
N GLU A 138 -11.58 -21.40 31.89
CA GLU A 138 -11.86 -19.98 32.08
C GLU A 138 -13.27 -19.56 31.59
N GLY A 139 -14.05 -20.47 31.03
CA GLY A 139 -15.37 -20.19 30.46
C GLY A 139 -15.35 -19.33 29.18
N LYS A 140 -14.20 -19.26 28.52
CA LYS A 140 -14.01 -18.53 27.26
C LYS A 140 -14.32 -19.40 26.05
N SER A 141 -14.54 -18.75 24.89
CA SER A 141 -14.71 -19.49 23.63
C SER A 141 -13.50 -20.37 23.34
N THR A 142 -13.75 -21.61 22.91
CA THR A 142 -12.73 -22.59 22.53
C THR A 142 -12.42 -22.58 21.01
N ASN A 143 -12.80 -21.50 20.33
CA ASN A 143 -12.46 -21.34 18.90
C ASN A 143 -11.00 -20.94 18.74
N ILE A 144 -10.14 -21.97 18.69
CA ILE A 144 -8.67 -21.79 18.53
C ILE A 144 -8.33 -21.13 17.19
N GLU A 145 -9.10 -21.37 16.14
CA GLU A 145 -8.86 -20.80 14.82
C GLU A 145 -8.90 -19.26 14.86
N ASN A 146 -9.95 -18.68 15.44
CA ASN A 146 -10.05 -17.25 15.62
C ASN A 146 -8.93 -16.67 16.49
N ASP A 147 -8.57 -17.39 17.57
CA ASP A 147 -7.49 -16.93 18.45
C ASP A 147 -6.13 -16.91 17.74
N LEU A 148 -5.88 -17.91 16.89
CA LEU A 148 -4.66 -17.97 16.08
C LEU A 148 -4.65 -16.89 14.99
N GLU A 149 -5.80 -16.62 14.37
CA GLU A 149 -5.93 -15.53 13.40
C GLU A 149 -5.66 -14.17 14.06
N ASP A 150 -6.26 -13.91 15.21
CA ASP A 150 -6.07 -12.66 15.96
C ASP A 150 -4.62 -12.50 16.45
N PHE A 151 -4.01 -13.58 16.93
CA PHE A 151 -2.58 -13.57 17.30
C PHE A 151 -1.69 -13.31 16.08
N SER A 152 -1.99 -13.96 14.96
CA SER A 152 -1.21 -13.84 13.73
C SER A 152 -1.22 -12.42 13.16
N ARG A 153 -2.27 -11.63 13.39
CA ARG A 153 -2.29 -10.21 13.00
C ARG A 153 -1.15 -9.42 13.65
N ASN A 154 -0.81 -9.75 14.90
CA ASN A 154 0.27 -9.06 15.59
C ASN A 154 1.63 -9.30 14.93
N LEU A 155 1.79 -10.40 14.17
CA LEU A 155 3.02 -10.70 13.44
C LEU A 155 3.26 -9.76 12.24
N PHE A 156 2.20 -9.11 11.74
CA PHE A 156 2.28 -8.09 10.69
C PHE A 156 2.52 -6.68 11.23
N ASN A 157 2.63 -6.52 12.56
CA ASN A 157 3.01 -5.26 13.15
C ASN A 157 4.50 -5.01 12.96
N GLU A 158 4.88 -3.80 12.57
CA GLU A 158 6.28 -3.39 12.40
C GLU A 158 7.12 -3.65 13.66
N ASP A 159 6.53 -3.51 14.84
CA ASP A 159 7.20 -3.78 16.12
C ASP A 159 7.53 -5.27 16.32
N ALA A 160 6.85 -6.19 15.66
CA ALA A 160 7.11 -7.62 15.76
C ALA A 160 8.27 -8.09 14.86
N ILE A 161 8.57 -7.37 13.78
CA ILE A 161 9.58 -7.75 12.78
C ILE A 161 10.97 -7.98 13.40
N PRO A 162 11.49 -7.12 14.29
CA PRO A 162 12.80 -7.33 14.92
C PRO A 162 12.87 -8.62 15.73
N PHE A 163 11.77 -8.99 16.42
CA PHE A 163 11.70 -10.22 17.21
C PHE A 163 11.62 -11.46 16.33
N LEU A 164 10.92 -11.40 15.20
CA LEU A 164 10.85 -12.50 14.25
C LEU A 164 12.21 -12.78 13.58
N ASN A 165 12.95 -11.73 13.26
CA ASN A 165 14.27 -11.84 12.61
C ASN A 165 15.39 -12.29 13.55
N SER A 166 15.22 -12.12 14.86
CA SER A 166 16.28 -12.45 15.84
C SER A 166 16.43 -13.93 16.15
N ASN A 167 15.60 -14.82 15.57
CA ASN A 167 15.56 -16.27 15.85
C ASN A 167 15.48 -16.63 17.35
N THR A 168 15.11 -15.69 18.21
CA THR A 168 15.17 -15.82 19.66
C THR A 168 13.88 -16.36 20.27
N ILE A 169 12.85 -16.58 19.48
CA ILE A 169 11.60 -17.16 19.96
C ILE A 169 11.73 -18.69 19.95
N SER A 170 12.31 -19.25 21.02
CA SER A 170 12.13 -20.67 21.27
C SER A 170 10.72 -20.89 21.84
N ILE A 171 10.05 -21.94 21.41
CA ILE A 171 8.74 -22.35 21.92
C ILE A 171 8.72 -22.44 23.46
N SER A 172 9.86 -22.81 24.06
CA SER A 172 10.06 -22.85 25.50
C SER A 172 10.01 -21.46 26.20
N SER A 173 10.25 -20.38 25.47
CA SER A 173 10.17 -19.02 26.02
C SER A 173 8.73 -18.49 26.05
N CYS A 174 7.88 -18.92 25.14
CA CYS A 174 6.46 -18.54 25.10
C CYS A 174 5.62 -19.20 26.19
N LEU A 175 6.05 -20.38 26.69
CA LEU A 175 5.35 -21.14 27.72
C LEU A 175 5.63 -20.65 29.17
N LYS A 176 6.51 -19.66 29.34
CA LYS A 176 6.89 -19.12 30.66
C LYS A 176 6.20 -17.83 31.06
N VAL A 177 5.26 -17.32 30.28
CA VAL A 177 4.47 -16.17 30.68
C VAL A 177 3.32 -16.67 31.55
N LYS A 178 3.50 -16.54 32.86
CA LYS A 178 2.46 -16.77 33.86
C LYS A 178 1.53 -15.57 33.91
#